data_48eb28e60978b1e28a104aac10bee806
#
_entry.id   48eb28e60978b1e28a104aac10bee806
#
_cell.length_a   1.000
_cell.length_b   1.000
_cell.length_c   1.000
_cell.angle_alpha   90.00
_cell.angle_beta   90.00
_cell.angle_gamma   90.00
#
_symmetry.space_group_name_H-M   'P 1'
#
loop_
_entity.id
_entity.type
_entity.pdbx_description
1 polymer ?
#
loop_
_entity_poly.entity_id
_entity_poly.type
_entity_poly.pdbx_seq_one_letter_code
_entity_poly.pdbx_strand_id
1 'polypeptide(L)'
;MKCNVKDKIEWTVIFLTEFGRRHGLTLKQSFNYLLRYKGIGFVEQHYDYLHTQSFASAVDDLTEYCHKLGGEKALAILKRVR
;
A
#
# COMPACT_ATOMS: atom_id res chain seq x y z
N MET A 1 -21.47 7.15 1.73
CA MET A 1 -21.71 5.75 2.10
C MET A 1 -20.70 5.29 3.11
N LYS A 2 -21.17 4.62 4.13
CA LYS A 2 -20.27 4.12 5.16
C LYS A 2 -19.73 2.75 4.79
N CYS A 3 -18.42 2.61 4.82
CA CYS A 3 -17.80 1.30 4.68
C CYS A 3 -17.60 0.72 6.05
N ASN A 4 -18.00 -0.52 6.25
CA ASN A 4 -17.80 -1.16 7.55
C ASN A 4 -16.37 -1.69 7.65
N VAL A 5 -16.01 -2.13 8.84
CA VAL A 5 -14.65 -2.61 9.10
C VAL A 5 -14.29 -3.79 8.21
N LYS A 6 -15.25 -4.68 7.98
CA LYS A 6 -15.02 -5.85 7.14
C LYS A 6 -14.64 -5.44 5.72
N ASP A 7 -15.34 -4.46 5.16
CA ASP A 7 -15.05 -4.00 3.80
C ASP A 7 -13.65 -3.42 3.72
N LYS A 8 -13.25 -2.65 4.73
CA LYS A 8 -11.91 -2.08 4.78
C LYS A 8 -10.85 -3.16 4.83
N ILE A 9 -11.06 -4.18 5.64
CA ILE A 9 -10.09 -5.27 5.77
C ILE A 9 -9.96 -6.01 4.45
N GLU A 10 -11.08 -6.33 3.82
CA GLU A 10 -11.06 -7.03 2.54
C GLU A 10 -10.34 -6.20 1.47
N TRP A 11 -10.68 -4.93 1.39
CA TRP A 11 -10.04 -4.05 0.42
C TRP A 11 -8.53 -3.97 0.67
N THR A 12 -8.15 -3.84 1.92
CA THR A 12 -6.75 -3.70 2.28
C THR A 12 -5.95 -4.95 1.91
N VAL A 13 -6.52 -6.13 2.15
CA VAL A 13 -5.84 -7.38 1.79
C VAL A 13 -5.63 -7.46 0.28
N ILE A 14 -6.66 -7.12 -0.49
CA ILE A 14 -6.54 -7.14 -1.94
C ILE A 14 -5.52 -6.10 -2.40
N PHE A 15 -5.55 -4.91 -1.80
CA PHE A 15 -4.60 -3.86 -2.11
C PHE A 15 -3.17 -4.31 -1.83
N LEU A 16 -2.94 -4.94 -0.69
CA LEU A 16 -1.61 -5.43 -0.34
C LEU A 16 -1.13 -6.48 -1.33
N THR A 17 -2.05 -7.34 -1.79
CA THR A 17 -1.72 -8.35 -2.78
C THR A 17 -1.28 -7.70 -4.10
N GLU A 18 -2.02 -6.68 -4.54
CA GLU A 18 -1.67 -5.99 -5.77
C GLU A 18 -0.38 -5.19 -5.62
N PHE A 19 -0.19 -4.56 -4.47
CA PHE A 19 1.04 -3.85 -4.18
C PHE A 19 2.24 -4.80 -4.25
N GLY A 20 2.09 -5.97 -3.63
CA GLY A 20 3.16 -6.96 -3.65
C GLY A 20 3.42 -7.48 -5.05
N ARG A 21 2.36 -7.70 -5.82
CA ARG A 21 2.52 -8.17 -7.19
C ARG A 21 3.31 -7.15 -8.04
N ARG A 22 3.01 -5.87 -7.85
CA ARG A 22 3.70 -4.81 -8.56
C ARG A 22 5.19 -4.77 -8.23
N HIS A 23 5.54 -5.00 -6.98
CA HIS A 23 6.90 -4.83 -6.50
C HIS A 23 7.64 -6.13 -6.21
N GLY A 24 7.03 -7.26 -6.51
CA GLY A 24 7.69 -8.54 -6.26
C GLY A 24 7.79 -8.91 -4.80
N LEU A 25 6.81 -8.50 -4.00
CA LEU A 25 6.78 -8.76 -2.57
C LEU A 25 5.68 -9.75 -2.21
N THR A 26 5.90 -10.50 -1.12
CA THR A 26 4.84 -11.32 -0.56
C THR A 26 3.86 -10.41 0.17
N LEU A 27 2.70 -10.96 0.56
CA LEU A 27 1.71 -10.20 1.32
C LEU A 27 2.33 -9.66 2.61
N LYS A 28 3.06 -10.51 3.32
CA LYS A 28 3.71 -10.11 4.57
C LYS A 28 4.73 -9.01 4.34
N GLN A 29 5.53 -9.14 3.29
CA GLN A 29 6.54 -8.15 2.97
C GLN A 29 5.89 -6.82 2.61
N SER A 30 4.79 -6.85 1.86
CA SER A 30 4.06 -5.65 1.49
C SER A 30 3.53 -4.95 2.72
N PHE A 31 2.93 -5.70 3.64
CA PHE A 31 2.39 -5.14 4.86
C PHE A 31 3.49 -4.50 5.71
N ASN A 32 4.60 -5.23 5.88
CA ASN A 32 5.71 -4.72 6.69
C ASN A 32 6.33 -3.47 6.08
N TYR A 33 6.46 -3.44 4.76
CA TYR A 33 6.99 -2.28 4.07
C TYR A 33 6.11 -1.06 4.28
N LEU A 34 4.81 -1.23 4.07
CA LEU A 34 3.89 -0.11 4.22
C LEU A 34 3.80 0.35 5.67
N LEU A 35 3.83 -0.60 6.61
CA LEU A 35 3.81 -0.25 8.02
C LEU A 35 5.04 0.59 8.39
N ARG A 36 6.20 0.18 7.90
CA ARG A 36 7.45 0.88 8.20
C ARG A 36 7.45 2.31 7.68
N TYR A 37 6.88 2.55 6.51
CA TYR A 37 6.88 3.87 5.90
C TYR A 37 5.53 4.57 6.05
N LYS A 38 4.75 4.14 7.05
CA LYS A 38 3.47 4.77 7.39
C LYS A 38 2.42 4.71 6.30
N GLY A 39 2.61 3.80 5.34
CA GLY A 39 1.63 3.61 4.28
C GLY A 39 0.31 3.05 4.79
N ILE A 40 0.36 2.20 5.82
CA ILE A 40 -0.85 1.65 6.40
C ILE A 40 -1.72 2.77 6.99
N GLY A 41 -1.10 3.72 7.70
CA GLY A 41 -1.83 4.86 8.23
C GLY A 41 -2.42 5.72 7.12
N PHE A 42 -1.68 5.88 6.02
CA PHE A 42 -2.19 6.61 4.86
C PHE A 42 -3.43 5.93 4.29
N VAL A 43 -3.39 4.60 4.16
CA VAL A 43 -4.53 3.84 3.64
C VAL A 43 -5.74 4.02 4.54
N GLU A 44 -5.57 3.92 5.86
CA GLU A 44 -6.68 4.10 6.79
C GLU A 44 -7.26 5.50 6.70
N GLN A 45 -6.39 6.50 6.66
CA GLN A 45 -6.81 7.88 6.66
C GLN A 45 -7.53 8.28 5.38
N HIS A 46 -7.10 7.71 4.26
CA HIS A 46 -7.62 8.07 2.94
C HIS A 46 -8.41 6.95 2.28
N TYR A 47 -8.92 6.02 3.06
CA TYR A 47 -9.64 4.87 2.52
C TYR A 47 -10.80 5.29 1.63
N ASP A 48 -11.57 6.29 2.05
CA ASP A 48 -12.73 6.73 1.29
C ASP A 48 -12.34 7.17 -0.12
N TYR A 49 -11.20 7.79 -0.25
CA TYR A 49 -10.68 8.21 -1.55
C TYR A 49 -10.08 7.03 -2.31
N LEU A 50 -9.26 6.25 -1.62
CA LEU A 50 -8.50 5.18 -2.28
C LEU A 50 -9.39 4.09 -2.84
N HIS A 51 -10.45 3.72 -2.13
CA HIS A 51 -11.28 2.62 -2.59
C HIS A 51 -12.16 2.98 -3.78
N THR A 52 -12.25 4.26 -4.14
CA THR A 52 -13.03 4.68 -5.30
C THR A 52 -12.23 4.62 -6.58
N GLN A 53 -10.93 4.39 -6.52
CA GLN A 53 -10.10 4.30 -7.70
C GLN A 53 -9.61 2.86 -7.89
N SER A 54 -8.97 2.60 -9.03
CA SER A 54 -8.47 1.26 -9.30
C SER A 54 -7.35 0.90 -8.34
N PHE A 55 -7.13 -0.41 -8.15
CA PHE A 55 -6.02 -0.85 -7.32
C PHE A 55 -4.68 -0.40 -7.90
N ALA A 56 -4.56 -0.37 -9.22
CA ALA A 56 -3.32 0.09 -9.84
C ALA A 56 -3.01 1.53 -9.45
N SER A 57 -4.01 2.42 -9.48
CA SER A 57 -3.82 3.81 -9.07
C SER A 57 -3.49 3.92 -7.60
N ALA A 58 -4.17 3.13 -6.76
CA ALA A 58 -3.88 3.14 -5.32
C ALA A 58 -2.46 2.68 -5.05
N VAL A 59 -1.99 1.65 -5.76
CA VAL A 59 -0.62 1.16 -5.61
C VAL A 59 0.37 2.25 -5.99
N ASP A 60 0.11 2.95 -7.10
CA ASP A 60 0.98 4.04 -7.52
C ASP A 60 1.06 5.14 -6.48
N ASP A 61 -0.11 5.52 -5.92
CA ASP A 61 -0.16 6.57 -4.90
C ASP A 61 0.64 6.17 -3.67
N LEU A 62 0.48 4.94 -3.21
CA LEU A 62 1.20 4.48 -2.02
C LEU A 62 2.69 4.32 -2.29
N THR A 63 3.06 3.90 -3.48
CA THR A 63 4.47 3.79 -3.85
C THR A 63 5.13 5.16 -3.78
N GLU A 64 4.47 6.17 -4.34
CA GLU A 64 5.00 7.54 -4.31
C GLU A 64 5.06 8.09 -2.89
N TYR A 65 4.01 7.84 -2.11
CA TYR A 65 3.95 8.31 -0.73
C TYR A 65 5.11 7.73 0.10
N CYS A 66 5.32 6.42 0.00
CA CYS A 66 6.39 5.77 0.74
C CYS A 66 7.75 6.24 0.25
N HIS A 67 7.89 6.47 -1.04
CA HIS A 67 9.14 6.98 -1.59
C HIS A 67 9.48 8.35 -0.99
N LYS A 68 8.49 9.22 -0.88
CA LYS A 68 8.69 10.54 -0.30
C LYS A 68 9.11 10.47 1.16
N LEU A 69 8.53 9.53 1.92
CA LEU A 69 8.87 9.39 3.34
C LEU A 69 10.21 8.72 3.56
N GLY A 70 10.52 7.73 2.75
CA GLY A 70 11.76 6.96 2.89
C GLY A 70 12.88 7.39 1.97
N GLY A 71 12.57 8.24 1.01
CA GLY A 71 13.55 8.68 0.04
C GLY A 71 14.14 7.51 -0.73
N GLU A 72 15.45 7.57 -0.95
CA GLU A 72 16.13 6.53 -1.70
C GLU A 72 16.15 5.19 -0.97
N LYS A 73 16.02 5.21 0.35
CA LYS A 73 15.98 3.98 1.13
C LYS A 73 14.79 3.11 0.76
N ALA A 74 13.62 3.72 0.65
CA ALA A 74 12.42 2.97 0.29
C ALA A 74 12.57 2.35 -1.10
N LEU A 75 13.09 3.12 -2.03
CA LEU A 75 13.31 2.63 -3.38
C LEU A 75 14.33 1.49 -3.41
N ALA A 76 15.39 1.65 -2.63
CA ALA A 76 16.43 0.62 -2.55
C ALA A 76 15.87 -0.69 -1.99
N ILE A 77 15.02 -0.60 -0.96
CA ILE A 77 14.39 -1.78 -0.39
C ILE A 77 13.54 -2.50 -1.42
N LEU A 78 12.73 -1.76 -2.17
CA LEU A 78 11.91 -2.35 -3.22
C LEU A 78 12.75 -3.04 -4.28
N LYS A 79 13.85 -2.45 -4.65
CA LYS A 79 14.74 -3.04 -5.65
C LYS A 79 15.43 -4.30 -5.13
N ARG A 80 15.74 -4.32 -3.85
CA ARG A 80 16.48 -5.47 -3.27
C ARG A 80 15.64 -6.72 -3.12
N VAL A 81 14.34 -6.58 -2.92
CA VAL A 81 13.47 -7.75 -2.71
C VAL A 81 12.89 -8.28 -4.02
N ARG A 82 13.20 -7.66 -5.12
CA ARG A 82 12.73 -8.12 -6.43
C ARG A 82 13.73 -9.12 -7.05
#